data_7081c9fcb4425b23331d75e746d2370b
#
_entry.id   7081c9fcb4425b23331d75e746d2370b
#
_cell.length_a   1.000
_cell.length_b   1.000
_cell.length_c   1.000
_cell.angle_alpha   90.00
_cell.angle_beta   90.00
_cell.angle_gamma   90.00
#
_symmetry.space_group_name_H-M   'P 1'
#
loop_
_entity.id
_entity.type
_entity.pdbx_description
1 polymer ?
#
loop_
_entity_poly.entity_id
_entity_poly.type
_entity_poly.pdbx_seq_one_letter_code
_entity_poly.pdbx_strand_id
1 'polypeptide(L)'
;ALQEHKLSLDSHRTFFADEFLEEKGYKFSKQLFEYDPKTDAVITTDSLLAEGVCSYLNEHQLNVPVLSFDSVNPKLNLAAYVNINSLALGRTSFETILQIINDVKENRQICYRQVIAHKIIEK
;
A
#
# COMPACT_ATOMS: atom_id res chain seq x y z
N ALA A 1 16.44 5.37 -3.67
CA ALA A 1 16.53 3.91 -3.44
C ALA A 1 16.99 3.19 -4.72
N LEU A 2 16.18 3.11 -5.82
CA LEU A 2 16.57 2.34 -7.03
C LEU A 2 17.92 2.78 -7.61
N GLN A 3 18.16 4.09 -7.73
CA GLN A 3 19.43 4.64 -8.24
C GLN A 3 20.64 4.27 -7.39
N GLU A 4 20.50 4.22 -6.05
CA GLU A 4 21.54 3.81 -5.11
C GLU A 4 21.97 2.36 -5.34
N HIS A 5 21.03 1.52 -5.80
CA HIS A 5 21.26 0.12 -6.14
C HIS A 5 21.53 -0.10 -7.64
N LYS A 6 21.76 0.98 -8.42
CA LYS A 6 21.99 0.94 -9.87
C LYS A 6 20.85 0.27 -10.65
N LEU A 7 19.63 0.37 -10.13
CA LEU A 7 18.42 -0.13 -10.78
C LEU A 7 17.69 1.03 -11.47
N SER A 8 17.09 0.75 -12.62
CA SER A 8 16.22 1.68 -13.33
C SER A 8 14.76 1.27 -13.18
N LEU A 9 13.88 2.27 -13.13
CA LEU A 9 12.45 2.02 -13.18
C LEU A 9 12.05 1.81 -14.66
N ASP A 10 11.53 0.63 -14.97
CA ASP A 10 10.97 0.33 -16.28
C ASP A 10 9.49 0.73 -16.31
N SER A 11 9.12 1.55 -17.29
CA SER A 11 7.73 2.01 -17.45
C SER A 11 6.74 0.87 -17.72
N HIS A 12 7.19 -0.23 -18.34
CA HIS A 12 6.36 -1.41 -18.59
C HIS A 12 6.15 -2.28 -17.34
N ARG A 13 6.90 -2.03 -16.27
CA ARG A 13 6.76 -2.68 -14.96
C ARG A 13 6.12 -1.77 -13.92
N THR A 14 5.64 -0.59 -14.34
CA THR A 14 5.02 0.39 -13.45
C THR A 14 3.61 0.68 -13.92
N PHE A 15 2.63 0.40 -13.07
CA PHE A 15 1.22 0.54 -13.37
C PHE A 15 0.60 1.61 -12.47
N PHE A 16 -0.22 2.47 -13.05
CA PHE A 16 -0.95 3.51 -12.33
C PHE A 16 -2.43 3.15 -12.33
N ALA A 17 -2.94 2.84 -11.14
CA ALA A 17 -4.34 2.58 -10.95
C ALA A 17 -5.12 3.91 -10.82
N ASP A 18 -6.16 4.07 -11.60
CA ASP A 18 -7.15 5.13 -11.47
C ASP A 18 -8.10 4.88 -10.28
N GLU A 19 -8.27 3.60 -9.92
CA GLU A 19 -9.06 3.12 -8.79
C GLU A 19 -8.34 2.00 -8.07
N PHE A 20 -8.44 1.96 -6.75
CA PHE A 20 -7.88 0.89 -5.91
C PHE A 20 -8.88 -0.26 -5.82
N LEU A 21 -8.84 -1.17 -6.77
CA LEU A 21 -9.74 -2.32 -6.88
C LEU A 21 -8.93 -3.61 -7.08
N GLU A 22 -9.45 -4.72 -6.56
CA GLU A 22 -8.87 -6.05 -6.75
C GLU A 22 -8.72 -6.39 -8.24
N GLU A 23 -9.74 -6.10 -9.05
CA GLU A 23 -9.71 -6.34 -10.50
C GLU A 23 -8.56 -5.62 -11.21
N LYS A 24 -8.19 -4.42 -10.75
CA LYS A 24 -7.05 -3.67 -11.30
C LYS A 24 -5.73 -4.36 -10.97
N GLY A 25 -5.57 -4.80 -9.72
CA GLY A 25 -4.38 -5.57 -9.30
C GLY A 25 -4.22 -6.84 -10.11
N TYR A 26 -5.29 -7.60 -10.31
CA TYR A 26 -5.30 -8.80 -11.14
C TYR A 26 -4.93 -8.50 -12.61
N LYS A 27 -5.56 -7.50 -13.21
CA LYS A 27 -5.30 -7.08 -14.60
C LYS A 27 -3.84 -6.64 -14.80
N PHE A 28 -3.30 -5.85 -13.88
CA PHE A 28 -1.92 -5.39 -13.95
C PHE A 28 -0.93 -6.54 -13.78
N SER A 29 -1.23 -7.50 -12.91
CA SER A 29 -0.43 -8.72 -12.78
C SER A 29 -0.37 -9.49 -14.09
N LYS A 30 -1.51 -9.67 -14.74
CA LYS A 30 -1.57 -10.32 -16.05
C LYS A 30 -0.66 -9.60 -17.06
N GLN A 31 -0.76 -8.29 -17.18
CA GLN A 31 0.06 -7.50 -18.10
C GLN A 31 1.56 -7.59 -17.74
N LEU A 32 1.89 -7.52 -16.45
CA LEU A 32 3.27 -7.62 -15.97
C LEU A 32 3.90 -8.96 -16.34
N PHE A 33 3.22 -10.07 -16.05
CA PHE A 33 3.77 -11.41 -16.29
C PHE A 33 3.72 -11.82 -17.77
N GLU A 34 2.85 -11.23 -18.58
CA GLU A 34 2.90 -11.34 -20.03
C GLU A 34 4.13 -10.60 -20.61
N TYR A 35 4.49 -9.45 -20.04
CA TYR A 35 5.65 -8.66 -20.44
C TYR A 35 6.97 -9.27 -19.90
N ASP A 36 6.99 -9.60 -18.62
CA ASP A 36 8.17 -10.15 -17.94
C ASP A 36 7.83 -11.34 -17.05
N PRO A 37 7.85 -12.56 -17.61
CA PRO A 37 7.58 -13.79 -16.86
C PRO A 37 8.59 -14.09 -15.74
N LYS A 38 9.73 -13.36 -15.70
CA LYS A 38 10.80 -13.53 -14.70
C LYS A 38 10.75 -12.46 -13.60
N THR A 39 9.61 -11.81 -13.40
CA THR A 39 9.43 -10.85 -12.32
C THR A 39 9.75 -11.48 -10.97
N ASP A 40 10.70 -10.90 -10.23
CA ASP A 40 11.21 -11.43 -8.97
C ASP A 40 10.38 -11.02 -7.76
N ALA A 41 9.70 -9.88 -7.82
CA ALA A 41 8.86 -9.36 -6.74
C ALA A 41 7.84 -8.35 -7.27
N VAL A 42 6.74 -8.18 -6.55
CA VAL A 42 5.72 -7.15 -6.84
C VAL A 42 5.52 -6.27 -5.61
N ILE A 43 5.46 -4.96 -5.83
CA ILE A 43 5.14 -3.98 -4.80
C ILE A 43 3.82 -3.31 -5.15
N THR A 44 2.89 -3.26 -4.20
CA THR A 44 1.61 -2.57 -4.34
C THR A 44 1.51 -1.42 -3.35
N THR A 45 0.80 -0.38 -3.74
CA THR A 45 0.57 0.80 -2.90
C THR A 45 -0.65 0.68 -2.00
N ASP A 46 -1.45 -0.38 -2.18
CA ASP A 46 -2.74 -0.54 -1.51
C ASP A 46 -3.09 -2.03 -1.33
N SER A 47 -3.88 -2.35 -0.31
CA SER A 47 -4.27 -3.72 0.02
C SER A 47 -5.21 -4.36 -1.00
N LEU A 48 -6.11 -3.60 -1.64
CA LEU A 48 -7.03 -4.14 -2.65
C LEU A 48 -6.28 -4.51 -3.93
N LEU A 49 -5.31 -3.68 -4.33
CA LEU A 49 -4.40 -4.04 -5.42
C LEU A 49 -3.61 -5.30 -5.08
N ALA A 50 -3.12 -5.42 -3.83
CA ALA A 50 -2.41 -6.62 -3.37
C ALA A 50 -3.30 -7.86 -3.43
N GLU A 51 -4.58 -7.76 -3.10
CA GLU A 51 -5.55 -8.85 -3.23
C GLU A 51 -5.62 -9.35 -4.67
N GLY A 52 -5.76 -8.45 -5.62
CA GLY A 52 -5.78 -8.80 -7.04
C GLY A 52 -4.50 -9.44 -7.54
N VAL A 53 -3.34 -8.91 -7.10
CA VAL A 53 -2.04 -9.52 -7.40
C VAL A 53 -1.96 -10.94 -6.83
N CYS A 54 -2.30 -11.14 -5.56
CA CYS A 54 -2.28 -12.45 -4.93
C CYS A 54 -3.26 -13.44 -5.60
N SER A 55 -4.45 -12.98 -5.99
CA SER A 55 -5.43 -13.78 -6.74
C SER A 55 -4.85 -14.29 -8.05
N TYR A 56 -4.21 -13.41 -8.83
CA TYR A 56 -3.56 -13.80 -10.08
C TYR A 56 -2.42 -14.80 -9.86
N LEU A 57 -1.53 -14.53 -8.89
CA LEU A 57 -0.39 -15.40 -8.59
C LEU A 57 -0.86 -16.80 -8.15
N ASN A 58 -1.88 -16.87 -7.30
CA ASN A 58 -2.45 -18.14 -6.85
C ASN A 58 -3.07 -18.95 -8.00
N GLU A 59 -3.84 -18.31 -8.86
CA GLU A 59 -4.49 -18.96 -10.01
C GLU A 59 -3.44 -19.55 -10.98
N HIS A 60 -2.33 -18.83 -11.17
CA HIS A 60 -1.27 -19.26 -12.09
C HIS A 60 -0.14 -20.03 -11.39
N GLN A 61 -0.28 -20.36 -10.10
CA GLN A 61 0.69 -21.10 -9.29
C GLN A 61 2.09 -20.45 -9.29
N LEU A 62 2.14 -19.13 -9.32
CA LEU A 62 3.37 -18.34 -9.31
C LEU A 62 3.78 -18.05 -7.86
N ASN A 63 5.01 -18.40 -7.51
CA ASN A 63 5.58 -18.13 -6.19
C ASN A 63 6.45 -16.87 -6.23
N VAL A 64 5.82 -15.70 -6.30
CA VAL A 64 6.49 -14.40 -6.36
C VAL A 64 6.13 -13.61 -5.10
N PRO A 65 7.12 -13.08 -4.36
CA PRO A 65 6.86 -12.30 -3.16
C PRO A 65 6.12 -10.99 -3.50
N VAL A 66 5.09 -10.71 -2.71
CA VAL A 66 4.30 -9.47 -2.80
C VAL A 66 4.51 -8.64 -1.56
N LEU A 67 4.82 -7.36 -1.75
CA LEU A 67 4.91 -6.36 -0.69
C LEU A 67 3.78 -5.34 -0.87
N SER A 68 3.18 -4.90 0.23
CA SER A 68 2.10 -3.93 0.19
C SER A 68 2.29 -2.77 1.16
N PHE A 69 1.85 -1.57 0.77
CA PHE A 69 1.80 -0.40 1.65
C PHE A 69 0.49 -0.34 2.45
N ASP A 70 -0.08 -1.37 2.77
CA ASP A 70 -1.12 -1.62 3.75
C ASP A 70 -1.52 -3.10 3.65
N SER A 71 -2.09 -3.63 4.69
CA SER A 71 -2.75 -4.91 4.65
C SER A 71 -3.84 -4.97 5.70
N VAL A 72 -5.07 -5.02 5.25
CA VAL A 72 -6.24 -5.22 6.10
C VAL A 72 -6.70 -6.68 6.11
N ASN A 73 -6.25 -7.49 5.14
CA ASN A 73 -6.63 -8.89 5.02
C ASN A 73 -5.49 -9.80 5.51
N PRO A 74 -5.59 -10.40 6.72
CA PRO A 74 -4.54 -11.25 7.28
C PRO A 74 -4.34 -12.58 6.51
N LYS A 75 -5.28 -12.94 5.63
CA LYS A 75 -5.23 -14.16 4.83
C LYS A 75 -4.39 -14.00 3.55
N LEU A 76 -4.06 -12.77 3.17
CA LEU A 76 -3.19 -12.54 2.02
C LEU A 76 -1.81 -13.12 2.24
N ASN A 77 -1.30 -13.81 1.24
CA ASN A 77 0.06 -14.33 1.24
C ASN A 77 1.05 -13.24 0.80
N LEU A 78 1.24 -12.24 1.67
CA LEU A 78 2.23 -11.18 1.47
C LEU A 78 3.55 -11.60 2.09
N ALA A 79 4.66 -11.28 1.44
CA ALA A 79 6.00 -11.45 2.01
C ALA A 79 6.24 -10.41 3.12
N ALA A 80 5.80 -9.18 2.90
CA ALA A 80 5.82 -8.13 3.91
C ALA A 80 4.78 -7.04 3.59
N TYR A 81 4.43 -6.24 4.59
CA TYR A 81 3.61 -5.05 4.39
C TYR A 81 3.93 -3.95 5.39
N VAL A 82 3.63 -2.72 5.01
CA VAL A 82 3.71 -1.57 5.91
C VAL A 82 2.39 -1.45 6.67
N ASN A 83 2.42 -1.70 7.97
CA ASN A 83 1.25 -1.46 8.82
C ASN A 83 1.16 0.04 9.14
N ILE A 84 0.23 0.73 8.53
CA ILE A 84 -0.02 2.16 8.71
C ILE A 84 -0.76 2.51 10.01
N ASN A 85 -1.11 1.49 10.80
CA ASN A 85 -1.81 1.66 12.08
C ASN A 85 -3.11 2.47 11.96
N SER A 86 -4.00 2.05 11.09
CA SER A 86 -5.26 2.74 10.73
C SER A 86 -6.12 3.08 11.96
N LEU A 87 -6.10 2.24 13.00
CA LEU A 87 -6.85 2.50 14.24
C LEU A 87 -6.29 3.72 14.99
N ALA A 88 -4.96 3.80 15.14
CA ALA A 88 -4.31 4.95 15.77
C ALA A 88 -4.51 6.21 14.92
N LEU A 89 -4.41 6.08 13.59
CA LEU A 89 -4.66 7.17 12.65
C LEU A 89 -6.08 7.73 12.82
N GLY A 90 -7.10 6.89 12.84
CA GLY A 90 -8.49 7.29 13.02
C GLY A 90 -8.73 7.97 14.37
N ARG A 91 -8.19 7.40 15.46
CA ARG A 91 -8.29 8.00 16.81
C ARG A 91 -7.65 9.38 16.87
N THR A 92 -6.39 9.49 16.43
CA THR A 92 -5.65 10.75 16.47
C THR A 92 -6.31 11.82 15.59
N SER A 93 -6.84 11.43 14.42
CA SER A 93 -7.59 12.36 13.55
C SER A 93 -8.83 12.91 14.25
N PHE A 94 -9.59 12.04 14.93
CA PHE A 94 -10.78 12.47 15.68
C PHE A 94 -10.44 13.41 16.84
N GLU A 95 -9.43 13.05 17.65
CA GLU A 95 -8.95 13.89 18.76
C GLU A 95 -8.47 15.26 18.25
N THR A 96 -7.75 15.29 17.14
CA THR A 96 -7.27 16.54 16.50
C THR A 96 -8.44 17.40 16.04
N ILE A 97 -9.49 16.82 15.45
CA ILE A 97 -10.68 17.56 15.01
C ILE A 97 -11.39 18.19 16.22
N LEU A 98 -11.56 17.45 17.32
CA LEU A 98 -12.16 17.99 18.54
C LEU A 98 -11.35 19.18 19.09
N GLN A 99 -10.03 19.08 19.05
CA GLN A 99 -9.15 20.15 19.49
C GLN A 99 -9.26 21.39 18.60
N ILE A 100 -9.28 21.22 17.29
CA ILE A 100 -9.50 22.31 16.32
C ILE A 100 -10.84 23.02 16.58
N ILE A 101 -11.91 22.27 16.81
CA ILE A 101 -13.23 22.83 17.11
C ILE A 101 -13.19 23.71 18.37
N ASN A 102 -12.48 23.27 19.41
CA ASN A 102 -12.33 24.06 20.64
C ASN A 102 -11.47 25.30 20.41
N ASP A 103 -10.38 25.21 19.65
CA ASP A 103 -9.54 26.36 19.33
C ASP A 103 -10.28 27.43 18.53
N VAL A 104 -11.09 27.00 17.55
CA VAL A 104 -11.96 27.93 16.79
C VAL A 104 -12.95 28.66 17.71
N LYS A 105 -13.57 27.96 18.66
CA LYS A 105 -14.49 28.61 19.66
C LYS A 105 -13.76 29.62 20.53
N GLU A 106 -12.48 29.40 20.78
CA GLU A 106 -11.64 30.30 21.59
C GLU A 106 -10.87 31.34 20.77
N ASN A 107 -11.19 31.48 19.46
CA ASN A 107 -10.50 32.35 18.50
C ASN A 107 -8.98 32.11 18.45
N ARG A 108 -8.53 30.87 18.68
CA ARG A 108 -7.16 30.48 18.52
C ARG A 108 -6.94 29.91 17.12
N GLN A 109 -5.88 30.35 16.43
CA GLN A 109 -5.48 29.83 15.12
C GLN A 109 -4.23 29.01 15.29
N ILE A 110 -4.36 27.68 15.38
CA ILE A 110 -3.28 26.73 15.59
C ILE A 110 -3.25 25.73 14.43
N CYS A 111 -2.06 25.45 13.91
CA CYS A 111 -1.85 24.42 12.91
C CYS A 111 -1.32 23.15 13.60
N TYR A 112 -2.03 22.04 13.44
CA TYR A 112 -1.64 20.75 13.98
C TYR A 112 -0.94 19.91 12.94
N ARG A 113 0.17 19.29 13.34
CA ARG A 113 0.86 18.26 12.58
C ARG A 113 1.05 17.05 13.48
N GLN A 114 0.40 15.95 13.14
CA GLN A 114 0.54 14.67 13.83
C GLN A 114 1.31 13.67 12.97
N VAL A 115 2.19 12.91 13.61
CA VAL A 115 2.95 11.83 12.97
C VAL A 115 2.61 10.53 13.69
N ILE A 116 2.08 9.57 12.95
CA ILE A 116 1.73 8.25 13.48
C ILE A 116 2.77 7.25 13.02
N ALA A 117 3.34 6.53 13.99
CA ALA A 117 4.34 5.51 13.71
C ALA A 117 3.72 4.35 12.92
N HIS A 118 4.42 3.91 11.91
CA HIS A 118 4.13 2.71 11.12
C HIS A 118 5.19 1.63 11.38
N LYS A 119 4.89 0.39 11.02
CA LYS A 119 5.82 -0.74 11.15
C LYS A 119 5.80 -1.57 9.86
N ILE A 120 6.96 -2.11 9.51
CA ILE A 120 7.06 -3.16 8.50
C ILE A 120 6.80 -4.48 9.21
N ILE A 121 5.89 -5.27 8.68
CA ILE A 121 5.56 -6.61 9.16
C ILE A 121 6.02 -7.59 8.09
N GLU A 122 6.92 -8.47 8.46
CA GLU A 122 7.39 -9.59 7.64
C GLU A 122 6.63 -10.85 8.07
N LYS A 123 6.30 -11.71 7.13
CA LYS A 123 5.61 -12.98 7.37
C LYS A 123 6.54 -14.15 7.08
#